data_fa53b7d69d95f9af5a031a7537544c2a
#
_entry.id   fa53b7d69d95f9af5a031a7537544c2a
#
_cell.length_a   1.000
_cell.length_b   1.000
_cell.length_c   1.000
_cell.angle_alpha   90.00
_cell.angle_beta   90.00
_cell.angle_gamma   90.00
#
_symmetry.space_group_name_H-M   'P 1'
#
loop_
_entity.id
_entity.type
_entity.pdbx_description
1 polymer ?
#
loop_
_entity_poly.entity_id
_entity_poly.type
_entity_poly.pdbx_seq_one_letter_code
_entity_poly.pdbx_strand_id
1 'polypeptide(L)'
;MARILVAEDDDSMRSFLAGALRRAGHLVETAADGFEAITMLARAEFDLLLADVVMPGMDGVELARRAARDQPQLKVMFITGFAAVALRGRSGMPGDPKILSKPFHLKDLVAQIDQLLGARPLAGA
;
A
#
# COMPACT_ATOMS: atom_id res chain seq x y z
N MET A 1 -9.03 10.36 8.47
CA MET A 1 -7.95 10.68 7.55
C MET A 1 -6.70 9.91 7.91
N ALA A 2 -6.12 9.24 6.95
CA ALA A 2 -4.93 8.44 7.20
C ALA A 2 -3.77 8.94 6.35
N ARG A 3 -2.57 8.58 6.74
CA ARG A 3 -1.36 8.91 6.00
C ARG A 3 -0.92 7.66 5.23
N ILE A 4 -0.94 7.76 3.92
CA ILE A 4 -0.71 6.61 3.04
C ILE A 4 0.52 6.84 2.17
N LEU A 5 1.37 5.82 2.08
CA LEU A 5 2.49 5.83 1.16
C LEU A 5 2.17 4.90 0.00
N VAL A 6 2.22 5.42 -1.22
CA VAL A 6 1.98 4.64 -2.43
C VAL A 6 3.32 4.37 -3.10
N ALA A 7 3.69 3.11 -3.22
CA ALA A 7 4.91 2.70 -3.90
C ALA A 7 4.54 2.01 -5.20
N GLU A 8 4.83 2.66 -6.33
CA GLU A 8 4.43 2.20 -7.64
C GLU A 8 5.38 2.77 -8.67
N ASP A 9 5.98 1.92 -9.49
CA ASP A 9 6.96 2.38 -10.47
C ASP A 9 6.36 2.96 -11.75
N ASP A 10 5.10 2.63 -12.05
CA ASP A 10 4.42 3.20 -13.19
C ASP A 10 3.91 4.59 -12.84
N ASP A 11 4.39 5.60 -13.56
CA ASP A 11 4.05 7.00 -13.26
C ASP A 11 2.56 7.28 -13.33
N SER A 12 1.90 6.76 -14.34
CA SER A 12 0.48 7.00 -14.53
C SER A 12 -0.34 6.34 -13.44
N MET A 13 -0.03 5.10 -13.12
CA MET A 13 -0.73 4.38 -12.07
C MET A 13 -0.48 5.04 -10.72
N ARG A 14 0.74 5.46 -10.47
CA ARG A 14 1.09 6.13 -9.21
C ARG A 14 0.27 7.41 -9.03
N SER A 15 0.19 8.22 -10.07
CA SER A 15 -0.60 9.45 -10.02
C SER A 15 -2.09 9.16 -9.86
N PHE A 16 -2.57 8.16 -10.54
CA PHE A 16 -3.97 7.76 -10.48
C PHE A 16 -4.35 7.34 -9.06
N LEU A 17 -3.53 6.49 -8.46
CA LEU A 17 -3.78 6.01 -7.10
C LEU A 17 -3.72 7.15 -6.10
N ALA A 18 -2.68 7.97 -6.20
CA ALA A 18 -2.52 9.07 -5.27
C ALA A 18 -3.69 10.06 -5.35
N GLY A 19 -4.11 10.38 -6.56
CA GLY A 19 -5.22 11.30 -6.75
C GLY A 19 -6.51 10.77 -6.15
N ALA A 20 -6.78 9.48 -6.35
CA ALA A 20 -7.98 8.86 -5.85
C ALA A 20 -8.01 8.86 -4.31
N LEU A 21 -6.89 8.53 -3.70
CA LEU A 21 -6.83 8.46 -2.25
C LEU A 21 -6.89 9.83 -1.62
N ARG A 22 -6.31 10.83 -2.26
CA ARG A 22 -6.43 12.20 -1.78
C ARG A 22 -7.87 12.69 -1.84
N ARG A 23 -8.58 12.33 -2.91
CA ARG A 23 -10.00 12.70 -3.03
C ARG A 23 -10.84 11.99 -1.96
N ALA A 24 -10.37 10.85 -1.49
CA ALA A 24 -11.06 10.14 -0.42
C ALA A 24 -10.73 10.70 0.97
N GLY A 25 -9.89 11.73 1.04
CA GLY A 25 -9.62 12.42 2.29
C GLY A 25 -8.33 12.03 2.98
N HIS A 26 -7.47 11.26 2.32
CA HIS A 26 -6.23 10.83 2.94
C HIS A 26 -5.06 11.74 2.57
N LEU A 27 -4.06 11.75 3.45
CA LEU A 27 -2.77 12.36 3.13
C LEU A 27 -1.94 11.32 2.41
N VAL A 28 -1.47 11.66 1.21
CA VAL A 28 -0.81 10.66 0.36
C VAL A 28 0.55 11.16 -0.07
N GLU A 29 1.55 10.31 0.12
CA GLU A 29 2.87 10.54 -0.45
C GLU A 29 3.17 9.37 -1.37
N THR A 30 4.05 9.60 -2.35
CA THR A 30 4.33 8.60 -3.36
C THR A 30 5.81 8.31 -3.45
N ALA A 31 6.13 7.08 -3.84
CA ALA A 31 7.49 6.64 -4.09
C ALA A 31 7.50 5.88 -5.41
N ALA A 32 8.53 6.09 -6.20
CA ALA A 32 8.63 5.46 -7.51
C ALA A 32 9.24 4.05 -7.46
N ASP A 33 9.84 3.70 -6.35
CA ASP A 33 10.41 2.37 -6.16
C ASP A 33 10.52 2.07 -4.67
N GLY A 34 10.98 0.85 -4.35
CA GLY A 34 11.08 0.41 -2.96
C GLY A 34 12.13 1.16 -2.17
N PHE A 35 13.22 1.56 -2.82
CA PHE A 35 14.28 2.27 -2.12
C PHE A 35 13.84 3.65 -1.68
N GLU A 36 13.12 4.34 -2.56
CA GLU A 36 12.57 5.64 -2.19
C GLU A 36 11.56 5.49 -1.07
N ALA A 37 10.73 4.45 -1.14
CA ALA A 37 9.73 4.19 -0.11
C ALA A 37 10.39 3.95 1.26
N ILE A 38 11.46 3.18 1.30
CA ILE A 38 12.18 2.92 2.55
C ILE A 38 12.72 4.22 3.14
N THR A 39 13.25 5.09 2.29
CA THR A 39 13.75 6.38 2.76
C THR A 39 12.62 7.20 3.39
N MET A 40 11.46 7.18 2.79
CA MET A 40 10.32 7.93 3.31
C MET A 40 9.80 7.34 4.62
N LEU A 41 9.77 6.01 4.70
CA LEU A 41 9.35 5.32 5.92
C LEU A 41 10.29 5.60 7.09
N ALA A 42 11.56 5.87 6.79
CA ALA A 42 12.53 6.21 7.84
C ALA A 42 12.31 7.62 8.39
N ARG A 43 11.61 8.47 7.66
CA ARG A 43 11.44 9.87 8.02
C ARG A 43 10.09 10.21 8.64
N ALA A 44 9.10 9.36 8.42
CA ALA A 44 7.75 9.68 8.87
C ALA A 44 6.98 8.40 9.10
N GLU A 45 5.97 8.49 9.96
CA GLU A 45 5.08 7.37 10.21
C GLU A 45 3.94 7.40 9.22
N PHE A 46 3.56 6.24 8.76
CA PHE A 46 2.43 6.08 7.86
C PHE A 46 1.45 5.09 8.46
N ASP A 47 0.20 5.21 8.07
CA ASP A 47 -0.83 4.29 8.52
C ASP A 47 -0.95 3.11 7.57
N LEU A 48 -0.69 3.33 6.28
CA LEU A 48 -0.82 2.29 5.27
C LEU A 48 0.27 2.43 4.21
N LEU A 49 0.80 1.30 3.79
CA LEU A 49 1.65 1.19 2.61
C LEU A 49 0.85 0.47 1.53
N LEU A 50 0.63 1.13 0.41
CA LEU A 50 0.02 0.53 -0.76
C LEU A 50 1.12 0.31 -1.78
N ALA A 51 1.44 -0.93 -2.08
CA ALA A 51 2.60 -1.25 -2.91
C ALA A 51 2.27 -2.22 -4.03
N ASP A 52 2.84 -1.94 -5.21
CA ASP A 52 2.82 -2.92 -6.29
C ASP A 52 3.82 -4.01 -5.92
N VAL A 53 3.45 -5.26 -6.12
CA VAL A 53 4.36 -6.37 -5.86
C VAL A 53 5.53 -6.34 -6.83
N VAL A 54 5.27 -6.03 -8.09
CA VAL A 54 6.31 -6.08 -9.13
C VAL A 54 6.88 -4.70 -9.36
N MET A 55 8.08 -4.48 -8.85
CA MET A 55 8.82 -3.23 -9.06
C MET A 55 10.28 -3.56 -9.29
N PRO A 56 11.00 -2.75 -10.09
CA PRO A 56 12.42 -3.01 -10.31
C PRO A 56 13.23 -2.82 -9.01
N GLY A 57 14.24 -3.62 -8.87
CA GLY A 57 15.15 -3.54 -7.73
C GLY A 57 14.59 -4.23 -6.51
N MET A 58 13.75 -3.55 -5.77
CA MET A 58 13.14 -4.12 -4.56
C MET A 58 11.65 -4.32 -4.85
N ASP A 59 11.17 -5.55 -4.80
CA ASP A 59 9.75 -5.79 -5.03
C ASP A 59 8.93 -5.38 -3.80
N GLY A 60 7.60 -5.36 -3.99
CA GLY A 60 6.72 -4.91 -2.92
C GLY A 60 6.72 -5.78 -1.68
N VAL A 61 6.99 -7.08 -1.85
CA VAL A 61 7.02 -7.99 -0.71
C VAL A 61 8.23 -7.71 0.17
N GLU A 62 9.38 -7.50 -0.46
CA GLU A 62 10.58 -7.16 0.29
C GLU A 62 10.43 -5.79 0.97
N LEU A 63 9.84 -4.84 0.26
CA LEU A 63 9.55 -3.54 0.83
C LEU A 63 8.69 -3.67 2.09
N ALA A 64 7.65 -4.48 2.01
CA ALA A 64 6.75 -4.67 3.15
C ALA A 64 7.46 -5.29 4.34
N ARG A 65 8.35 -6.24 4.09
CA ARG A 65 9.13 -6.85 5.18
C ARG A 65 9.98 -5.82 5.89
N ARG A 66 10.67 -4.99 5.12
CA ARG A 66 11.52 -3.96 5.71
C ARG A 66 10.71 -2.91 6.44
N ALA A 67 9.58 -2.54 5.85
CA ALA A 67 8.70 -1.56 6.47
C ALA A 67 8.17 -2.05 7.81
N ALA A 68 7.86 -3.34 7.91
CA ALA A 68 7.34 -3.91 9.14
C ALA A 68 8.35 -3.86 10.29
N ARG A 69 9.64 -3.89 9.97
CA ARG A 69 10.68 -3.77 11.01
C ARG A 69 10.72 -2.37 11.58
N ASP A 70 10.55 -1.38 10.71
CA ASP A 70 10.63 0.01 11.13
C ASP A 70 9.32 0.51 11.73
N GLN A 71 8.21 0.05 11.18
CA GLN A 71 6.89 0.49 11.62
C GLN A 71 5.98 -0.72 11.80
N PRO A 72 6.06 -1.38 12.97
CA PRO A 72 5.31 -2.64 13.18
C PRO A 72 3.79 -2.50 13.07
N GLN A 73 3.27 -1.29 13.23
CA GLN A 73 1.82 -1.08 13.17
C GLN A 73 1.34 -0.68 11.78
N LEU A 74 2.26 -0.54 10.84
CA LEU A 74 1.92 -0.17 9.48
C LEU A 74 1.07 -1.25 8.83
N LYS A 75 -0.06 -0.85 8.26
CA LYS A 75 -0.87 -1.76 7.47
C LYS A 75 -0.31 -1.84 6.06
N VAL A 76 -0.45 -2.98 5.42
CA VAL A 76 0.07 -3.17 4.08
C VAL A 76 -1.02 -3.71 3.18
N MET A 77 -1.11 -3.15 1.98
CA MET A 77 -1.99 -3.65 0.94
C MET A 77 -1.18 -3.73 -0.35
N PHE A 78 -1.31 -4.84 -1.05
CA PHE A 78 -0.63 -5.02 -2.34
C PHE A 78 -1.59 -4.86 -3.49
N ILE A 79 -1.08 -4.32 -4.60
CA ILE A 79 -1.78 -4.36 -5.87
C ILE A 79 -0.84 -5.03 -6.86
N THR A 80 -1.40 -5.88 -7.72
CA THR A 80 -0.57 -6.59 -8.67
C THR A 80 -1.42 -7.32 -9.70
N GLY A 81 -0.87 -7.51 -10.90
CA GLY A 81 -1.49 -8.35 -11.91
C GLY A 81 -1.25 -9.83 -11.69
N PHE A 82 -0.39 -10.18 -10.74
CA PHE A 82 -0.02 -11.56 -10.48
C PHE A 82 -0.30 -11.97 -9.05
N ALA A 83 -1.41 -11.51 -8.50
CA ALA A 83 -1.68 -11.61 -7.08
C ALA A 83 -1.45 -12.99 -6.48
N ALA A 84 -2.14 -13.97 -7.02
CA ALA A 84 -2.08 -15.31 -6.44
C ALA A 84 -0.71 -15.94 -6.61
N VAL A 85 -0.13 -15.79 -7.79
CA VAL A 85 1.15 -16.42 -8.11
C VAL A 85 2.28 -15.72 -7.40
N ALA A 86 2.28 -14.40 -7.43
CA ALA A 86 3.39 -13.62 -6.90
C ALA A 86 3.56 -13.79 -5.40
N LEU A 87 2.47 -13.98 -4.67
CA LEU A 87 2.53 -14.04 -3.22
C LEU A 87 2.45 -15.45 -2.65
N ARG A 88 2.04 -16.40 -3.45
CA ARG A 88 1.98 -17.78 -3.01
C ARG A 88 3.41 -18.26 -2.73
N GLY A 89 3.62 -18.86 -1.63
CA GLY A 89 4.94 -19.33 -1.26
C GLY A 89 5.85 -18.28 -0.64
N ARG A 90 5.40 -17.05 -0.57
CA ARG A 90 6.16 -16.01 0.11
C ARG A 90 5.80 -16.06 1.58
N SER A 91 6.66 -16.69 2.35
CA SER A 91 6.42 -16.80 3.78
C SER A 91 7.06 -15.62 4.49
N GLY A 92 6.71 -15.43 5.73
CA GLY A 92 7.30 -14.39 6.55
C GLY A 92 6.70 -13.02 6.33
N MET A 93 5.59 -12.95 5.64
CA MET A 93 4.88 -11.69 5.49
C MET A 93 4.23 -11.34 6.82
N PRO A 94 4.35 -10.09 7.25
CA PRO A 94 3.72 -9.69 8.50
C PRO A 94 2.21 -9.66 8.34
N GLY A 95 1.53 -10.32 9.22
CA GLY A 95 0.08 -10.35 9.21
C GLY A 95 -0.48 -11.07 8.00
N ASP A 96 -1.61 -10.63 7.55
CA ASP A 96 -2.32 -11.21 6.43
C ASP A 96 -2.68 -10.06 5.47
N PRO A 97 -1.72 -9.64 4.64
CA PRO A 97 -1.92 -8.45 3.84
C PRO A 97 -3.01 -8.64 2.81
N LYS A 98 -3.76 -7.58 2.58
CA LYS A 98 -4.76 -7.57 1.53
C LYS A 98 -4.10 -7.45 0.19
N ILE A 99 -4.71 -8.09 -0.81
CA ILE A 99 -4.21 -8.05 -2.17
C ILE A 99 -5.34 -7.65 -3.09
N LEU A 100 -5.09 -6.67 -3.92
CA LEU A 100 -6.06 -6.26 -4.93
C LEU A 100 -5.47 -6.51 -6.30
N SER A 101 -6.13 -7.34 -7.09
CA SER A 101 -5.62 -7.71 -8.42
C SER A 101 -5.98 -6.65 -9.46
N LYS A 102 -5.05 -6.37 -10.36
CA LYS A 102 -5.30 -5.51 -11.51
C LYS A 102 -6.00 -6.33 -12.58
N PRO A 103 -6.95 -5.78 -13.32
CA PRO A 103 -7.54 -4.46 -13.13
C PRO A 103 -8.54 -4.43 -11.98
N PHE A 104 -8.71 -3.28 -11.36
CA PHE A 104 -9.63 -3.15 -10.23
C PHE A 104 -10.45 -1.87 -10.40
N HIS A 105 -11.55 -1.80 -9.67
CA HIS A 105 -12.35 -0.59 -9.62
C HIS A 105 -11.88 0.29 -8.48
N LEU A 106 -11.87 1.57 -8.72
CA LEU A 106 -11.43 2.51 -7.72
C LEU A 106 -12.24 2.43 -6.44
N LYS A 107 -13.54 2.19 -6.58
CA LYS A 107 -14.41 2.03 -5.41
C LYS A 107 -13.95 0.89 -4.52
N ASP A 108 -13.51 -0.21 -5.13
CA ASP A 108 -13.04 -1.36 -4.37
C ASP A 108 -11.76 -1.04 -3.64
N LEU A 109 -10.87 -0.32 -4.29
CA LEU A 109 -9.62 0.08 -3.67
C LEU A 109 -9.88 0.92 -2.43
N VAL A 110 -10.69 1.96 -2.57
CA VAL A 110 -10.97 2.86 -1.47
C VAL A 110 -11.68 2.13 -0.33
N ALA A 111 -12.64 1.28 -0.67
CA ALA A 111 -13.37 0.54 0.35
C ALA A 111 -12.46 -0.41 1.14
N GLN A 112 -11.57 -1.10 0.45
CA GLN A 112 -10.66 -2.02 1.13
C GLN A 112 -9.63 -1.30 1.99
N ILE A 113 -9.18 -0.13 1.54
CA ILE A 113 -8.26 0.67 2.34
C ILE A 113 -8.93 1.16 3.60
N ASP A 114 -10.15 1.65 3.49
CA ASP A 114 -10.90 2.10 4.65
C ASP A 114 -11.12 0.95 5.64
N GLN A 115 -11.38 -0.23 5.13
CA GLN A 115 -11.57 -1.40 5.95
C GLN A 115 -10.28 -1.77 6.70
N LEU A 116 -9.15 -1.74 6.00
CA LEU A 116 -7.86 -2.05 6.60
C LEU A 116 -7.49 -1.06 7.68
N LEU A 117 -7.79 0.19 7.47
CA LEU A 117 -7.45 1.23 8.41
C LEU A 117 -8.37 1.23 9.62
N GLY A 118 -9.37 0.36 9.61
CA GLY A 118 -10.34 0.35 10.69
C GLY A 118 -11.21 1.56 10.69
N ALA A 119 -11.30 2.24 9.55
CA ALA A 119 -12.15 3.40 9.46
C ALA A 119 -13.58 2.95 9.64
N ARG A 120 -14.28 3.65 10.48
CA ARG A 120 -15.65 3.34 10.72
C ARG A 120 -16.48 4.50 10.37
N PRO A 121 -17.73 4.26 10.04
CA PRO A 121 -18.63 5.37 9.85
C PRO A 121 -18.61 6.21 11.10
N LEU A 122 -18.67 7.47 10.93
CA LEU A 122 -18.70 8.36 12.03
C LEU A 122 -19.77 8.05 12.98
N ALA A 123 -20.81 7.55 12.45
CA ALA A 123 -21.88 7.18 13.29
C ALA A 123 -21.49 6.08 14.20
N GLY A 124 -20.65 5.24 13.69
CA GLY A 124 -20.16 4.20 14.51
C GLY A 124 -19.30 4.80 15.54
N ALA A 125 -18.95 5.88 15.18
CA ALA A 125 -18.28 6.61 16.20
C ALA A 125 -19.33 6.83 17.21
#